data_e7996afe7368de90eeae7bc557010213
#
_entry.id   e7996afe7368de90eeae7bc557010213
#
_cell.length_a   1.000
_cell.length_b   1.000
_cell.length_c   1.000
_cell.angle_alpha   90.00
_cell.angle_beta   90.00
_cell.angle_gamma   90.00
#
_symmetry.space_group_name_H-M   'P 1'
#
loop_
_entity.id
_entity.type
_entity.pdbx_description
1 polymer ?
#
loop_
_entity_poly.entity_id
_entity_poly.type
_entity_poly.pdbx_seq_one_letter_code
_entity_poly.pdbx_strand_id
1 'polypeptide(L)' 'MTQPDAIVEHQLQELRAELARSQQQVADMAAAQEEFLRAVSHDLRAPLRHVTSYGTLVREVLGDLP' A
#
# COMPACT_ATOMS: atom_id res chain seq x y z
N MET A 1 -11.93 8.39 49.58
CA MET A 1 -11.00 7.30 49.33
C MET A 1 -10.95 7.01 47.83
N THR A 2 -9.81 7.20 47.22
CA THR A 2 -9.67 7.00 45.79
C THR A 2 -9.72 5.50 45.49
N GLN A 3 -10.64 5.09 44.61
CA GLN A 3 -10.73 3.70 44.22
C GLN A 3 -9.68 3.41 43.15
N PRO A 4 -8.72 2.51 43.41
CA PRO A 4 -7.68 2.16 42.44
C PRO A 4 -8.30 1.62 41.15
N ASP A 5 -9.46 0.98 41.22
CA ASP A 5 -10.15 0.43 40.07
C ASP A 5 -10.59 1.52 39.07
N ALA A 6 -11.01 2.68 39.57
CA ALA A 6 -11.43 3.78 38.71
C ALA A 6 -10.24 4.36 37.91
N ILE A 7 -9.05 4.42 38.54
CA ILE A 7 -7.84 4.89 37.90
C ILE A 7 -7.39 3.90 36.83
N VAL A 8 -7.41 2.61 37.16
CA VAL A 8 -7.03 1.55 36.24
C VAL A 8 -7.99 1.48 35.06
N GLU A 9 -9.30 1.64 35.32
CA GLU A 9 -10.31 1.68 34.25
C GLU A 9 -10.09 2.86 33.31
N HIS A 10 -9.78 4.03 33.87
CA HIS A 10 -9.50 5.20 33.06
C HIS A 10 -8.25 5.02 32.19
N GLN A 11 -7.19 4.48 32.74
CA GLN A 11 -5.97 4.16 32.01
C GLN A 11 -6.22 3.14 30.93
N LEU A 12 -7.02 2.13 31.22
CA LEU A 12 -7.39 1.09 30.25
C LEU A 12 -8.19 1.67 29.10
N GLN A 13 -9.13 2.56 29.39
CA GLN A 13 -9.92 3.26 28.37
C GLN A 13 -9.03 4.11 27.47
N GLU A 14 -8.06 4.83 28.05
CA GLU A 14 -7.11 5.62 27.29
C GLU A 14 -6.25 4.76 26.37
N LEU A 15 -5.76 3.64 26.87
CA LEU A 15 -4.97 2.70 26.10
C LEU A 15 -5.77 2.10 24.95
N ARG A 16 -7.02 1.75 25.23
CA ARG A 16 -7.92 1.23 24.18
C ARG A 16 -8.19 2.25 23.11
N ALA A 17 -8.38 3.51 23.50
CA ALA A 17 -8.59 4.60 22.55
C ALA A 17 -7.34 4.84 21.70
N GLU A 18 -6.16 4.81 22.30
CA GLU A 18 -4.90 4.92 21.57
C GLU A 18 -4.70 3.77 20.60
N LEU A 19 -5.01 2.56 21.04
CA LEU A 19 -4.91 1.37 20.21
C LEU A 19 -5.86 1.49 19.01
N ALA A 20 -7.10 1.91 19.25
CA ALA A 20 -8.07 2.09 18.18
C ALA A 20 -7.60 3.12 17.15
N ARG A 21 -7.05 4.25 17.62
CA ARG A 21 -6.49 5.28 16.73
C ARG A 21 -5.30 4.75 15.93
N SER A 22 -4.43 3.99 16.58
CA SER A 22 -3.27 3.37 15.93
C SER A 22 -3.69 2.38 14.86
N GLN A 23 -4.66 1.54 15.17
CA GLN A 23 -5.20 0.57 14.22
C GLN A 23 -5.87 1.25 13.03
N GLN A 24 -6.59 2.34 13.27
CA GLN A 24 -7.20 3.12 12.20
C GLN A 24 -6.14 3.76 11.31
N GLN A 25 -5.09 4.28 11.91
CA GLN A 25 -3.98 4.89 11.18
C GLN A 25 -3.28 3.87 10.29
N VAL A 26 -3.02 2.66 10.80
CA VAL A 26 -2.44 1.57 10.01
C VAL A 26 -3.36 1.19 8.87
N ALA A 27 -4.66 1.10 9.11
CA ALA A 27 -5.64 0.79 8.07
C ALA A 27 -5.67 1.86 6.98
N ASP A 28 -5.60 3.13 7.37
CA ASP A 28 -5.57 4.25 6.43
C ASP A 28 -4.29 4.24 5.58
N MET A 29 -3.16 3.94 6.21
CA MET A 29 -1.88 3.81 5.51
C MET A 29 -1.89 2.65 4.53
N ALA A 30 -2.45 1.51 4.92
CA ALA A 30 -2.58 0.34 4.05
C ALA A 30 -3.46 0.65 2.85
N ALA A 31 -4.58 1.34 3.05
CA ALA A 31 -5.48 1.75 1.97
C ALA A 31 -4.80 2.72 1.01
N ALA A 32 -4.07 3.69 1.55
CA ALA A 32 -3.31 4.66 0.75
C ALA A 32 -2.23 3.97 -0.07
N GLN A 33 -1.53 3.02 0.51
CA GLN A 33 -0.51 2.24 -0.18
C GLN A 33 -1.10 1.42 -1.32
N GLU A 34 -2.23 0.78 -1.08
CA GLU A 34 -2.93 -0.01 -2.09
C GLU A 34 -3.36 0.85 -3.27
N GLU A 35 -3.90 2.03 -2.99
CA GLU A 35 -4.28 3.00 -4.02
C GLU A 35 -3.06 3.49 -4.81
N PHE A 36 -1.96 3.77 -4.12
CA PHE A 36 -0.70 4.18 -4.74
C PHE A 36 -0.19 3.11 -5.69
N LEU A 37 -0.16 1.85 -5.24
CA LEU A 37 0.29 0.73 -6.08
C LEU A 37 -0.61 0.53 -7.30
N ARG A 38 -1.91 0.74 -7.13
CA ARG A 38 -2.87 0.65 -8.24
C ARG A 38 -2.63 1.75 -9.27
N ALA A 39 -2.39 2.98 -8.80
CA ALA A 39 -2.10 4.11 -9.66
C ALA A 39 -0.79 3.91 -10.42
N VAL A 40 0.26 3.46 -9.73
CA VAL A 40 1.56 3.15 -10.34
C VAL A 40 1.43 2.05 -11.38
N SER A 41 0.70 0.98 -11.06
CA SER A 41 0.46 -0.12 -12.00
C SER A 41 -0.26 0.36 -13.26
N HIS A 42 -1.26 1.22 -13.07
CA HIS A 42 -2.00 1.81 -14.19
C HIS A 42 -1.08 2.67 -15.06
N ASP A 43 -0.27 3.51 -14.42
CA ASP A 43 0.62 4.43 -15.14
C ASP A 43 1.76 3.71 -15.86
N LEU A 44 2.18 2.55 -15.35
CA LEU A 44 3.23 1.75 -15.98
C LEU A 44 2.74 0.87 -17.12
N ARG A 45 1.44 0.72 -17.29
CA ARG A 45 0.87 -0.13 -18.35
C ARG A 45 1.31 0.29 -19.74
N ALA A 46 1.22 1.58 -20.05
CA ALA A 46 1.56 2.09 -21.38
C ALA A 46 3.07 1.93 -21.66
N PRO A 47 3.98 2.39 -20.77
CA PRO A 47 5.42 2.18 -21.00
C PRO A 47 5.80 0.71 -21.12
N LEU A 48 5.19 -0.17 -20.33
CA LEU A 48 5.47 -1.61 -20.41
C LEU A 48 5.00 -2.20 -21.73
N ARG A 49 3.87 -1.76 -22.26
CA ARG A 49 3.41 -2.13 -23.59
C ARG A 49 4.39 -1.72 -24.66
N HIS A 50 4.89 -0.49 -24.58
CA HIS A 50 5.89 0.03 -25.52
C HIS A 50 7.17 -0.79 -25.48
N VAL A 51 7.66 -1.11 -24.29
CA VAL A 51 8.85 -1.93 -24.14
C VAL A 51 8.63 -3.32 -24.72
N THR A 52 7.47 -3.93 -24.49
CA THR A 52 7.14 -5.24 -25.05
C THR A 52 7.05 -5.17 -26.58
N SER A 53 6.44 -4.12 -27.11
CA SER A 53 6.34 -3.91 -28.56
C SER A 53 7.70 -3.73 -29.20
N TYR A 54 8.58 -2.95 -28.57
CA TYR A 54 9.96 -2.77 -28.99
C TYR A 54 10.73 -4.08 -28.97
N GLY A 55 10.57 -4.86 -27.91
CA GLY A 55 11.21 -6.17 -27.76
C GLY A 55 10.80 -7.11 -28.88
N THR A 56 9.52 -7.14 -29.23
CA THR A 56 8.96 -7.93 -30.31
C THR A 56 9.55 -7.46 -31.65
N LEU A 57 9.56 -6.16 -31.88
CA LEU A 57 10.09 -5.57 -33.12
C LEU A 57 11.57 -5.88 -33.30
N VAL A 58 12.37 -5.72 -32.26
CA VAL A 58 13.80 -6.04 -32.26
C VAL A 58 14.01 -7.53 -32.54
N ARG A 59 13.20 -8.37 -31.93
CA ARG A 59 13.28 -9.82 -32.15
C ARG A 59 12.96 -10.20 -33.57
N GLU A 60 11.97 -9.56 -34.19
CA GLU A 60 11.61 -9.79 -35.58
C GLU A 60 12.75 -9.37 -36.51
N VAL A 61 13.32 -8.21 -36.27
CA VAL A 61 14.43 -7.71 -37.08
C VAL A 61 15.68 -8.58 -36.93
N LEU A 62 16.02 -8.94 -35.69
CA LEU A 62 17.19 -9.80 -35.43
C LEU A 62 16.96 -11.24 -35.81
N GLY A 63 15.73 -11.71 -35.78
CA GLY A 63 15.37 -13.06 -36.18
C GLY A 63 15.52 -13.33 -37.67
N ASP A 64 15.46 -12.27 -38.48
CA ASP A 64 15.66 -12.34 -39.93
C ASP A 64 17.15 -12.32 -40.33
N LEU A 65 18.05 -12.11 -39.36
CA LEU A 65 19.48 -12.13 -39.64
C LEU A 65 20.00 -13.56 -39.65
N PRO A 66 20.77 -13.93 -40.63
CA PRO A 66 21.35 -15.28 -40.68
C PRO A 66 22.39 -15.54 -39.60
#